data_0a63d72e16947c69c31210835526c2d5
#
_entry.id   0a63d72e16947c69c31210835526c2d5
#
_cell.length_a   1.000
_cell.length_b   1.000
_cell.length_c   1.000
_cell.angle_alpha   90.00
_cell.angle_beta   90.00
_cell.angle_gamma   90.00
#
_symmetry.space_group_name_H-M   'P 1'
#
loop_
_entity.id
_entity.type
_entity.pdbx_description
1 polymer ?
#
loop_
_entity_poly.entity_id
_entity_poly.type
_entity_poly.pdbx_seq_one_letter_code
_entity_poly.pdbx_strand_id
1 'polypeptide(L)'
;SVISVFLLVAYCMNWIPPVPLVLKDQMPCLEFSKNYSCQISKPTFLERNALVSPTVHRMPEDGAVFFVSSVFAPAAISAPLEHRWFYENPNTGNFELKDKISSRRMQTKGSREEGFRIYTQKKNVPEGRWKVETAIKDGAVIGSKQFNVKNVTSKPERILWTIK
;
A
#
# COMPACT_ATOMS: atom_id res chain seq x y z
N SER A 1 -35.90 -22.23 -2.54
CA SER A 1 -35.11 -23.44 -2.24
C SER A 1 -34.37 -23.29 -0.90
N VAL A 2 -34.10 -24.37 -0.22
CA VAL A 2 -33.37 -24.37 1.07
C VAL A 2 -32.01 -23.68 0.95
N ILE A 3 -31.34 -23.83 -0.18
CA ILE A 3 -30.07 -23.19 -0.50
C ILE A 3 -30.21 -21.66 -0.52
N SER A 4 -31.27 -21.13 -1.09
CA SER A 4 -31.52 -19.68 -1.15
C SER A 4 -31.73 -19.08 0.23
N VAL A 5 -32.44 -19.79 1.10
CA VAL A 5 -32.67 -19.38 2.49
C VAL A 5 -31.35 -19.42 3.28
N PHE A 6 -30.55 -20.46 3.09
CA PHE A 6 -29.23 -20.58 3.74
C PHE A 6 -28.28 -19.44 3.34
N LEU A 7 -28.22 -19.12 2.04
CA LEU A 7 -27.40 -18.01 1.55
C LEU A 7 -27.88 -16.66 2.09
N LEU A 8 -29.20 -16.46 2.20
CA LEU A 8 -29.79 -15.24 2.74
C LEU A 8 -29.46 -15.09 4.24
N VAL A 9 -29.54 -16.18 5.00
CA VAL A 9 -29.17 -16.19 6.41
C VAL A 9 -27.68 -15.94 6.59
N ALA A 10 -26.82 -16.59 5.79
CA ALA A 10 -25.38 -16.39 5.83
C ALA A 10 -25.00 -14.94 5.48
N TYR A 11 -25.71 -14.30 4.58
CA TYR A 11 -25.55 -12.89 4.26
C TYR A 11 -25.98 -11.97 5.41
N CYS A 12 -27.14 -12.23 6.02
CA CYS A 12 -27.64 -11.48 7.17
C CYS A 12 -26.78 -11.64 8.42
N MET A 13 -26.13 -12.78 8.56
CA MET A 13 -25.18 -13.04 9.66
C MET A 13 -23.76 -12.54 9.40
N ASN A 14 -23.52 -11.77 8.33
CA ASN A 14 -22.21 -11.29 7.90
C ASN A 14 -21.16 -12.40 7.65
N TRP A 15 -21.60 -13.59 7.36
CA TRP A 15 -20.72 -14.69 6.98
C TRP A 15 -20.24 -14.58 5.53
N ILE A 16 -21.03 -13.91 4.69
CA ILE A 16 -20.60 -13.53 3.34
C ILE A 16 -20.14 -12.09 3.45
N PRO A 17 -18.84 -11.81 3.32
CA PRO A 17 -18.35 -10.44 3.40
C PRO A 17 -19.00 -9.60 2.28
N PRO A 18 -19.42 -8.36 2.58
CA PRO A 18 -19.88 -7.45 1.55
C PRO A 18 -18.75 -7.26 0.53
N VAL A 19 -19.12 -7.08 -0.71
CA VAL A 19 -18.28 -6.97 -1.91
C VAL A 19 -16.81 -6.64 -1.59
N PRO A 20 -15.85 -7.51 -1.93
CA PRO A 20 -14.48 -7.36 -1.49
C PRO A 20 -13.85 -6.09 -2.07
N LEU A 21 -13.20 -5.31 -1.19
CA LEU A 21 -12.26 -4.30 -1.64
C LEU A 21 -11.12 -4.99 -2.38
N VAL A 22 -10.83 -4.56 -3.59
CA VAL A 22 -9.74 -5.14 -4.38
C VAL A 22 -8.58 -4.15 -4.44
N LEU A 23 -7.41 -4.60 -4.00
CA LEU A 23 -6.18 -3.85 -4.15
C LEU A 23 -5.69 -4.02 -5.59
N LYS A 24 -5.61 -2.92 -6.34
CA LYS A 24 -5.12 -2.94 -7.72
C LYS A 24 -3.61 -2.80 -7.80
N ASP A 25 -3.08 -1.87 -7.03
CA ASP A 25 -1.65 -1.55 -7.07
C ASP A 25 -1.20 -0.91 -5.77
N GLN A 26 0.08 -1.05 -5.45
CA GLN A 26 0.69 -0.44 -4.27
C GLN A 26 2.19 -0.27 -4.46
N MET A 27 2.73 0.88 -4.02
CA MET A 27 4.14 1.20 -4.21
C MET A 27 4.66 2.13 -3.12
N PRO A 28 5.90 1.91 -2.62
CA PRO A 28 6.60 2.89 -1.81
C PRO A 28 7.12 4.02 -2.69
N CYS A 29 7.01 5.25 -2.21
CA CYS A 29 7.41 6.48 -2.90
C CYS A 29 8.29 7.36 -2.04
N LEU A 30 9.13 8.18 -2.66
CA LEU A 30 9.95 9.18 -1.97
C LEU A 30 9.35 10.58 -2.04
N GLU A 31 8.64 10.91 -3.10
CA GLU A 31 8.03 12.23 -3.29
C GLU A 31 6.76 12.13 -4.12
N PHE A 32 5.77 12.96 -3.76
CA PHE A 32 4.53 13.10 -4.52
C PHE A 32 4.56 14.35 -5.39
N SER A 33 4.22 14.20 -6.66
CA SER A 33 3.86 15.30 -7.53
C SER A 33 2.35 15.56 -7.50
N LYS A 34 1.96 16.81 -7.78
CA LYS A 34 0.55 17.24 -7.85
C LYS A 34 -0.31 16.44 -8.85
N ASN A 35 0.33 15.71 -9.76
CA ASN A 35 -0.34 14.93 -10.82
C ASN A 35 -0.45 13.44 -10.48
N TYR A 36 -0.48 13.08 -9.19
CA TYR A 36 -0.56 11.68 -8.73
C TYR A 36 0.59 10.79 -9.21
N SER A 37 1.67 11.39 -9.64
CA SER A 37 2.90 10.69 -9.94
C SER A 37 3.83 10.71 -8.73
N CYS A 38 4.52 9.62 -8.59
CA CYS A 38 5.30 9.24 -7.44
C CYS A 38 6.74 9.04 -7.90
N GLN A 39 7.70 9.68 -7.25
CA GLN A 39 9.10 9.39 -7.52
C GLN A 39 9.49 8.08 -6.84
N ILE A 40 9.89 7.13 -7.65
CA ILE A 40 10.42 5.84 -7.21
C ILE A 40 11.87 5.68 -7.68
N SER A 41 12.63 4.88 -6.96
CA SER A 41 13.94 4.43 -7.44
C SER A 41 13.75 3.64 -8.74
N LYS A 42 14.61 3.87 -9.72
CA LYS A 42 14.52 3.12 -10.99
C LYS A 42 14.63 1.61 -10.69
N PRO A 43 13.60 0.84 -11.05
CA PRO A 43 13.61 -0.59 -10.76
C PRO A 43 14.64 -1.32 -11.63
N THR A 44 15.32 -2.28 -11.05
CA THR A 44 16.17 -3.22 -11.77
C THR A 44 15.33 -4.17 -12.64
N PHE A 45 15.97 -4.93 -13.53
CA PHE A 45 15.29 -5.93 -14.35
C PHE A 45 14.53 -6.97 -13.50
N LEU A 46 15.13 -7.42 -12.39
CA LEU A 46 14.51 -8.40 -11.48
C LEU A 46 13.33 -7.83 -10.72
N GLU A 47 13.42 -6.59 -10.26
CA GLU A 47 12.31 -5.89 -9.60
C GLU A 47 11.15 -5.62 -10.57
N ARG A 48 11.45 -5.28 -11.81
CA ARG A 48 10.43 -5.04 -12.85
C ARG A 48 9.62 -6.29 -13.17
N ASN A 49 10.27 -7.46 -13.12
CA ASN A 49 9.61 -8.75 -13.35
C ASN A 49 9.08 -9.39 -12.07
N ALA A 50 8.98 -8.63 -10.97
CA ALA A 50 8.50 -9.09 -9.67
C ALA A 50 9.23 -10.31 -9.09
N LEU A 51 10.47 -10.55 -9.51
CA LEU A 51 11.30 -11.66 -9.00
C LEU A 51 11.92 -11.32 -7.64
N VAL A 52 12.09 -10.03 -7.36
CA VAL A 52 12.58 -9.53 -6.06
C VAL A 52 11.77 -8.31 -5.63
N SER A 53 11.77 -8.05 -4.34
CA SER A 53 11.10 -6.87 -3.76
C SER A 53 11.78 -5.57 -4.22
N PRO A 54 11.01 -4.51 -4.51
CA PRO A 54 11.57 -3.23 -4.94
C PRO A 54 12.43 -2.61 -3.84
N THR A 55 13.45 -1.86 -4.24
CA THR A 55 14.35 -1.16 -3.34
C THR A 55 14.15 0.35 -3.43
N VAL A 56 13.94 0.98 -2.29
CA VAL A 56 13.88 2.45 -2.14
C VAL A 56 15.26 2.95 -1.76
N HIS A 57 15.91 3.67 -2.67
CA HIS A 57 17.20 4.31 -2.41
C HIS A 57 16.95 5.71 -1.84
N ARG A 58 17.23 5.87 -0.56
CA ARG A 58 16.95 7.07 0.21
C ARG A 58 18.24 7.84 0.48
N MET A 59 18.22 9.15 0.23
CA MET A 59 19.28 10.07 0.64
C MET A 59 18.99 10.67 2.03
N PRO A 60 20.00 11.20 2.73
CA PRO A 60 19.80 11.84 4.04
C PRO A 60 18.80 13.01 4.01
N GLU A 61 18.74 13.75 2.89
CA GLU A 61 17.79 14.83 2.67
C GLU A 61 16.35 14.38 2.35
N ASP A 62 16.15 13.13 1.98
CA ASP A 62 14.82 12.59 1.76
C ASP A 62 14.09 12.48 3.10
N GLY A 63 13.02 13.26 3.30
CA GLY A 63 12.36 13.36 4.59
C GLY A 63 11.61 12.10 4.98
N ALA A 64 10.52 11.82 4.30
CA ALA A 64 9.63 10.71 4.61
C ALA A 64 9.51 9.74 3.44
N VAL A 65 9.16 8.49 3.76
CA VAL A 65 8.73 7.51 2.77
C VAL A 65 7.21 7.52 2.72
N PHE A 66 6.67 7.62 1.53
CA PHE A 66 5.25 7.51 1.27
C PHE A 66 4.92 6.10 0.83
N PHE A 67 3.75 5.64 1.17
CA PHE A 67 3.21 4.39 0.63
C PHE A 67 1.85 4.67 0.03
N VAL A 68 1.67 4.27 -1.22
CA VAL A 68 0.47 4.54 -2.01
C VAL A 68 -0.19 3.24 -2.39
N SER A 69 -1.50 3.21 -2.26
CA SER A 69 -2.32 2.06 -2.66
C SER A 69 -3.49 2.52 -3.51
N SER A 70 -3.76 1.79 -4.58
CA SER A 70 -4.95 1.93 -5.41
C SER A 70 -5.94 0.85 -5.04
N VAL A 71 -7.11 1.25 -4.55
CA VAL A 71 -8.14 0.33 -4.08
C VAL A 71 -9.40 0.51 -4.92
N PHE A 72 -9.89 -0.58 -5.45
CA PHE A 72 -11.17 -0.63 -6.14
C PHE A 72 -12.27 -1.08 -5.17
N ALA A 73 -13.36 -0.32 -5.15
CA ALA A 73 -14.55 -0.67 -4.40
C ALA A 73 -15.76 -0.59 -5.37
N PRO A 74 -16.42 -1.70 -5.66
CA PRO A 74 -17.56 -1.72 -6.59
C PRO A 74 -18.80 -1.00 -6.07
N ALA A 75 -18.85 -0.67 -4.80
CA ALA A 75 -19.84 0.19 -4.19
C ALA A 75 -19.16 1.35 -3.46
N ALA A 76 -19.89 2.45 -3.21
CA ALA A 76 -19.37 3.59 -2.45
C ALA A 76 -19.15 3.21 -0.97
N ILE A 77 -18.17 2.37 -0.73
CA ILE A 77 -17.77 1.98 0.61
C ILE A 77 -16.91 3.11 1.18
N SER A 78 -17.41 3.75 2.21
CA SER A 78 -16.66 4.77 2.97
C SER A 78 -15.90 4.17 4.15
N ALA A 79 -15.47 2.91 4.04
CA ALA A 79 -14.67 2.28 5.08
C ALA A 79 -13.33 3.03 5.23
N PRO A 80 -12.95 3.42 6.45
CA PRO A 80 -11.64 3.99 6.69
C PRO A 80 -10.57 2.92 6.47
N LEU A 81 -9.52 3.27 5.73
CA LEU A 81 -8.39 2.40 5.46
C LEU A 81 -7.16 2.87 6.23
N GLU A 82 -6.29 1.94 6.55
CA GLU A 82 -5.01 2.19 7.20
C GLU A 82 -3.89 1.42 6.51
N HIS A 83 -2.67 1.94 6.62
CA HIS A 83 -1.46 1.21 6.30
C HIS A 83 -0.78 0.78 7.59
N ARG A 84 -0.52 -0.53 7.71
CA ARG A 84 0.24 -1.13 8.82
C ARG A 84 1.66 -1.35 8.36
N TRP A 85 2.60 -0.64 9.00
CA TRP A 85 4.02 -0.66 8.67
C TRP A 85 4.75 -1.64 9.56
N PHE A 86 5.39 -2.63 8.97
CA PHE A 86 6.19 -3.64 9.64
C PHE A 86 7.64 -3.52 9.20
N TYR A 87 8.53 -3.71 10.15
CA TYR A 87 9.97 -3.77 9.93
C TYR A 87 10.47 -5.18 10.25
N GLU A 88 11.32 -5.74 9.38
CA GLU A 88 11.94 -7.03 9.65
C GLU A 88 13.05 -6.87 10.69
N ASN A 89 12.91 -7.57 11.79
CA ASN A 89 13.95 -7.64 12.80
C ASN A 89 15.15 -8.42 12.24
N PRO A 90 16.34 -7.79 12.10
CA PRO A 90 17.48 -8.44 11.46
C PRO A 90 18.00 -9.66 12.24
N ASN A 91 17.70 -9.75 13.54
CA ASN A 91 18.16 -10.86 14.38
C ASN A 91 17.23 -12.09 14.28
N THR A 92 15.94 -11.89 14.07
CA THR A 92 14.95 -12.98 14.08
C THR A 92 14.37 -13.26 12.69
N GLY A 93 14.50 -12.33 11.75
CA GLY A 93 13.86 -12.42 10.42
C GLY A 93 12.34 -12.22 10.45
N ASN A 94 11.76 -11.89 11.59
CA ASN A 94 10.32 -11.68 11.73
C ASN A 94 9.95 -10.22 11.48
N PHE A 95 8.78 -10.01 10.86
CA PHE A 95 8.21 -8.68 10.69
C PHE A 95 7.47 -8.24 11.96
N GLU A 96 7.91 -7.11 12.51
CA GLU A 96 7.34 -6.49 13.71
C GLU A 96 6.55 -5.24 13.31
N LEU A 97 5.32 -5.10 13.82
CA LEU A 97 4.50 -3.92 13.62
C LEU A 97 5.17 -2.69 14.27
N LYS A 98 5.44 -1.66 13.46
CA LYS A 98 6.01 -0.40 13.94
C LYS A 98 4.98 0.73 14.01
N ASP A 99 4.08 0.81 13.04
CA ASP A 99 3.04 1.84 13.00
C ASP A 99 1.76 1.38 12.31
N LYS A 100 0.63 1.92 12.77
CA LYS A 100 -0.65 1.91 12.08
C LYS A 100 -1.02 3.34 11.72
N ILE A 101 -1.02 3.67 10.44
CA ILE A 101 -1.26 5.03 9.97
C ILE A 101 -2.56 5.06 9.18
N SER A 102 -3.51 5.87 9.64
CA SER A 102 -4.76 6.09 8.90
C SER A 102 -4.44 6.71 7.55
N SER A 103 -4.97 6.11 6.49
CA SER A 103 -4.71 6.57 5.13
C SER A 103 -5.45 7.87 4.82
N ARG A 104 -4.83 8.68 3.97
CA ARG A 104 -5.45 9.87 3.37
C ARG A 104 -5.86 9.55 1.94
N ARG A 105 -7.06 9.96 1.56
CA ARG A 105 -7.52 9.83 0.18
C ARG A 105 -6.85 10.89 -0.68
N MET A 106 -6.38 10.48 -1.85
CA MET A 106 -5.96 11.40 -2.89
C MET A 106 -7.22 11.88 -3.62
N GLN A 107 -7.35 13.20 -3.79
CA GLN A 107 -8.43 13.76 -4.59
C GLN A 107 -8.14 13.47 -6.07
N THR A 108 -8.85 12.54 -6.66
CA THR A 108 -8.79 12.29 -8.10
C THR A 108 -9.92 13.03 -8.80
N LYS A 109 -9.59 13.82 -9.81
CA LYS A 109 -10.55 14.23 -10.84
C LYS A 109 -10.69 13.04 -11.79
N GLY A 110 -11.71 12.22 -11.60
CA GLY A 110 -11.94 11.08 -12.47
C GLY A 110 -13.10 10.22 -11.97
N SER A 111 -13.68 9.42 -12.85
CA SER A 111 -14.91 8.69 -12.62
C SER A 111 -14.81 7.70 -11.44
N ARG A 112 -15.93 7.50 -10.77
CA ARG A 112 -16.10 6.53 -9.67
C ARG A 112 -15.76 5.07 -10.06
N GLU A 113 -15.57 4.80 -11.33
CA GLU A 113 -15.31 3.46 -11.86
C GLU A 113 -13.86 2.99 -11.66
N GLU A 114 -12.91 3.90 -11.40
CA GLU A 114 -11.50 3.57 -11.25
C GLU A 114 -11.07 3.27 -9.81
N GLY A 115 -11.97 3.34 -8.85
CA GLY A 115 -11.65 3.21 -7.44
C GLY A 115 -11.05 4.48 -6.84
N PHE A 116 -10.40 4.35 -5.71
CA PHE A 116 -9.77 5.47 -5.02
C PHE A 116 -8.32 5.15 -4.64
N ARG A 117 -7.51 6.20 -4.58
CA ARG A 117 -6.10 6.11 -4.19
C ARG A 117 -5.93 6.66 -2.79
N ILE A 118 -5.16 5.96 -2.01
CA ILE A 118 -4.83 6.31 -0.63
C ILE A 118 -3.33 6.36 -0.43
N TYR A 119 -2.88 7.17 0.50
CA TYR A 119 -1.48 7.22 0.87
C TYR A 119 -1.28 7.42 2.36
N THR A 120 -0.12 6.99 2.83
CA THR A 120 0.40 7.30 4.15
C THR A 120 1.84 7.78 4.04
N GLN A 121 2.29 8.50 5.04
CA GLN A 121 3.64 9.04 5.14
C GLN A 121 4.26 8.58 6.45
N LYS A 122 5.45 8.01 6.37
CA LYS A 122 6.23 7.63 7.53
C LYS A 122 7.57 8.34 7.54
N LYS A 123 7.85 9.04 8.63
CA LYS A 123 9.17 9.58 8.96
C LYS A 123 9.99 8.49 9.68
N ASN A 124 11.29 8.66 9.74
CA ASN A 124 12.20 7.74 10.43
C ASN A 124 12.06 6.28 9.96
N VAL A 125 12.34 6.08 8.69
CA VAL A 125 12.37 4.75 8.08
C VAL A 125 13.83 4.29 8.01
N PRO A 126 14.32 3.48 8.94
CA PRO A 126 15.67 2.93 8.89
C PRO A 126 15.87 1.98 7.71
N GLU A 127 17.14 1.79 7.37
CA GLU A 127 17.55 0.82 6.35
C GLU A 127 17.16 -0.60 6.75
N GLY A 128 16.73 -1.40 5.77
CA GLY A 128 16.32 -2.77 5.98
C GLY A 128 15.09 -3.17 5.18
N ARG A 129 14.50 -4.32 5.54
CA ARG A 129 13.29 -4.82 4.88
C ARG A 129 12.03 -4.34 5.61
N TRP A 130 11.11 -3.84 4.81
CA TRP A 130 9.82 -3.35 5.26
C TRP A 130 8.69 -4.11 4.58
N LYS A 131 7.58 -4.22 5.28
CA LYS A 131 6.30 -4.70 4.74
C LYS A 131 5.21 -3.70 5.13
N VAL A 132 4.40 -3.31 4.17
CA VAL A 132 3.20 -2.50 4.45
C VAL A 132 1.97 -3.29 4.04
N GLU A 133 1.03 -3.38 4.96
CA GLU A 133 -0.28 -3.96 4.73
C GLU A 133 -1.30 -2.85 4.54
N THR A 134 -2.08 -2.92 3.46
CA THR A 134 -3.28 -2.10 3.27
C THR A 134 -4.45 -2.84 3.88
N ALA A 135 -5.12 -2.23 4.85
CA ALA A 135 -6.17 -2.85 5.63
C ALA A 135 -7.36 -1.92 5.88
N ILE A 136 -8.51 -2.49 6.16
CA ILE A 136 -9.61 -1.76 6.78
C ILE A 136 -9.18 -1.40 8.20
N LYS A 137 -9.46 -0.17 8.64
CA LYS A 137 -9.09 0.27 9.98
C LYS A 137 -9.65 -0.69 11.04
N ASP A 138 -8.75 -1.22 11.87
CA ASP A 138 -9.05 -2.24 12.89
C ASP A 138 -9.72 -3.52 12.35
N GLY A 139 -9.54 -3.82 11.06
CA GLY A 139 -10.20 -4.91 10.37
C GLY A 139 -9.27 -5.72 9.47
N ALA A 140 -9.85 -6.34 8.45
CA ALA A 140 -9.19 -7.26 7.54
C ALA A 140 -8.12 -6.59 6.68
N VAL A 141 -7.06 -7.34 6.38
CA VAL A 141 -6.01 -6.96 5.43
C VAL A 141 -6.53 -7.20 4.01
N ILE A 142 -6.36 -6.19 3.14
CA ILE A 142 -6.75 -6.25 1.72
C ILE A 142 -5.58 -6.76 0.88
N GLY A 143 -4.36 -6.38 1.25
CA GLY A 143 -3.15 -6.83 0.60
C GLY A 143 -1.89 -6.27 1.25
N SER A 144 -0.74 -6.74 0.81
CA SER A 144 0.55 -6.32 1.37
C SER A 144 1.63 -6.20 0.30
N LYS A 145 2.63 -5.36 0.57
CA LYS A 145 3.82 -5.20 -0.27
C LYS A 145 5.06 -5.17 0.61
N GLN A 146 6.07 -5.94 0.22
CA GLN A 146 7.39 -5.87 0.81
C GLN A 146 8.31 -5.01 -0.06
N PHE A 147 9.23 -4.30 0.57
CA PHE A 147 10.24 -3.51 -0.11
C PHE A 147 11.48 -3.36 0.78
N ASN A 148 12.60 -3.04 0.15
CA ASN A 148 13.84 -2.76 0.86
C ASN A 148 14.08 -1.25 0.91
N VAL A 149 14.68 -0.77 1.98
CA VAL A 149 15.17 0.61 2.09
C VAL A 149 16.68 0.57 2.22
N LYS A 150 17.37 1.31 1.34
CA LYS A 150 18.82 1.49 1.39
C LYS A 150 19.15 2.98 1.44
N ASN A 151 20.02 3.34 2.38
CA ASN A 151 20.57 4.69 2.44
C ASN A 151 21.71 4.82 1.43
N VAL A 152 21.67 5.89 0.64
CA VAL A 152 22.69 6.18 -0.37
C VAL A 152 23.20 7.60 -0.21
N THR A 153 24.48 7.81 -0.52
CA THR A 153 25.13 9.13 -0.43
C THR A 153 25.17 9.87 -1.77
N SER A 154 24.99 9.13 -2.87
CA SER A 154 24.91 9.71 -4.22
C SER A 154 23.49 9.71 -4.72
N LYS A 155 23.12 10.71 -5.50
CA LYS A 155 21.77 10.84 -6.06
C LYS A 155 21.41 9.62 -6.91
N PRO A 156 20.44 8.79 -6.49
CA PRO A 156 20.01 7.63 -7.25
C PRO A 156 19.22 8.04 -8.48
N GLU A 157 19.22 7.22 -9.51
CA GLU A 157 18.33 7.39 -10.65
C GLU A 157 16.88 7.14 -10.21
N ARG A 158 16.01 8.12 -10.43
CA ARG A 158 14.58 8.08 -10.07
C ARG A 158 13.73 8.25 -11.32
N ILE A 159 12.61 7.60 -11.32
CA ILE A 159 11.60 7.71 -12.35
C ILE A 159 10.27 8.14 -11.75
N LEU A 160 9.45 8.79 -12.58
CA LEU A 160 8.07 9.09 -12.23
C LEU A 160 7.21 7.85 -12.53
N TRP A 161 6.50 7.40 -11.52
CA TRP A 161 5.56 6.30 -11.64
C TRP A 161 4.15 6.82 -11.35
N THR A 162 3.22 6.51 -12.23
CA THR A 162 1.81 6.89 -12.06
C THR A 162 1.05 5.67 -11.59
N ILE A 163 0.36 5.81 -10.47
CA ILE A 163 -0.47 4.75 -9.92
C ILE A 163 -1.67 4.50 -10.84
N LYS A 164 -1.85 3.25 -11.21
CA LYS A 164 -2.96 2.80 -12.06
C LYS A 164 -4.20 2.46 -11.26
#